data_c327f19067ddaaf72c2e286ebc8107df
#
_entry.id   c327f19067ddaaf72c2e286ebc8107df
#
_cell.length_a   1.000
_cell.length_b   1.000
_cell.length_c   1.000
_cell.angle_alpha   90.00
_cell.angle_beta   90.00
_cell.angle_gamma   90.00
#
_symmetry.space_group_name_H-M   'P 1'
#
loop_
_entity.id
_entity.type
_entity.pdbx_description
1 polymer ?
#
loop_
_entity_poly.entity_id
_entity_poly.type
_entity_poly.pdbx_seq_one_letter_code
_entity_poly.pdbx_strand_id
1 'polypeptide(L)'
;MESTFVLFNQTVLSIVVGQRGGDSVEVRGGQATSQTAAELGLSVEDNAGTGGGGGSFAYNTTNLFIVAGGGGGASAGNNGVDGQEGPNGTDSVGPNPTYVGKGGTGGYPGECNTADALYHGGVGAGWEREGCNRVGIQHGERGDSRAQEWVGGRAGDMNSGNNGGPPPGAVGGYGGGGGGAEDNGASGGGGGYSGGGSGRRMQQAGGGGGSYCGGMGCSGTTGGNPEDQGRVQIIRLFD
;
A
#
# COMPACT_ATOMS: atom_id res chain seq x y z
N MET A 1 -1.18 0.07 16.21
CA MET A 1 -1.91 1.20 16.88
C MET A 1 -2.86 0.63 17.92
N GLU A 2 -2.91 1.22 19.09
CA GLU A 2 -3.76 0.83 20.22
C GLU A 2 -4.39 2.07 20.86
N SER A 3 -5.61 1.97 21.34
CA SER A 3 -6.29 3.07 22.04
C SER A 3 -7.58 2.60 22.73
N THR A 4 -8.07 3.39 23.67
CA THR A 4 -9.35 3.18 24.35
C THR A 4 -10.40 4.19 23.88
N PHE A 5 -11.60 3.71 23.63
CA PHE A 5 -12.74 4.51 23.17
C PHE A 5 -13.96 4.28 24.06
N VAL A 6 -14.70 5.35 24.32
CA VAL A 6 -16.04 5.26 24.91
C VAL A 6 -17.05 5.14 23.76
N LEU A 7 -17.70 4.00 23.69
CA LEU A 7 -18.75 3.74 22.70
C LEU A 7 -20.10 3.67 23.37
N PHE A 8 -21.09 4.29 22.77
CA PHE A 8 -22.48 4.22 23.24
C PHE A 8 -23.12 2.88 22.84
N ASN A 9 -24.15 2.49 23.59
CA ASN A 9 -24.93 1.30 23.26
C ASN A 9 -25.44 1.37 21.82
N GLN A 10 -25.36 0.24 21.11
CA GLN A 10 -25.72 0.10 19.69
C GLN A 10 -24.81 0.85 18.68
N THR A 11 -23.64 1.31 19.09
CA THR A 11 -22.65 1.80 18.12
C THR A 11 -22.26 0.70 17.15
N VAL A 12 -22.46 0.94 15.86
CA VAL A 12 -22.01 0.04 14.78
C VAL A 12 -20.63 0.50 14.29
N LEU A 13 -19.68 -0.41 14.28
CA LEU A 13 -18.34 -0.17 13.76
C LEU A 13 -18.16 -0.83 12.40
N SER A 14 -17.60 -0.10 11.47
CA SER A 14 -17.03 -0.62 10.24
C SER A 14 -15.56 -0.93 10.49
N ILE A 15 -15.16 -2.16 10.20
CA ILE A 15 -13.79 -2.64 10.38
C ILE A 15 -13.22 -3.03 9.03
N VAL A 16 -12.10 -2.44 8.68
CA VAL A 16 -11.27 -2.83 7.54
C VAL A 16 -9.99 -3.43 8.07
N VAL A 17 -9.65 -4.62 7.60
CA VAL A 17 -8.40 -5.29 7.94
C VAL A 17 -7.49 -5.21 6.73
N GLY A 18 -6.42 -4.44 6.84
CA GLY A 18 -5.46 -4.26 5.76
C GLY A 18 -4.81 -5.57 5.35
N GLN A 19 -4.54 -5.71 4.08
CA GLN A 19 -3.84 -6.87 3.54
C GLN A 19 -2.46 -6.48 3.02
N ARG A 20 -1.56 -7.44 3.00
CA ARG A 20 -0.28 -7.31 2.33
C ARG A 20 -0.49 -7.05 0.84
N GLY A 21 0.38 -6.24 0.23
CA GLY A 21 0.48 -6.13 -1.22
C GLY A 21 1.02 -7.41 -1.85
N GLY A 22 0.71 -7.63 -3.11
CA GLY A 22 1.19 -8.78 -3.87
C GLY A 22 2.69 -8.67 -4.20
N ASP A 23 3.35 -9.82 -4.24
CA ASP A 23 4.73 -9.93 -4.69
C ASP A 23 4.79 -9.86 -6.21
N SER A 24 5.84 -9.25 -6.73
CA SER A 24 6.17 -9.40 -8.15
C SER A 24 6.89 -10.73 -8.35
N VAL A 25 6.35 -11.55 -9.24
CA VAL A 25 7.00 -12.77 -9.69
C VAL A 25 7.10 -12.68 -11.21
N GLU A 26 8.30 -12.55 -11.72
CA GLU A 26 8.52 -12.63 -13.15
C GLU A 26 8.62 -14.10 -13.55
N VAL A 27 7.77 -14.50 -14.48
CA VAL A 27 7.78 -15.83 -15.08
C VAL A 27 8.09 -15.66 -16.56
N ARG A 28 9.18 -16.24 -17.02
CA ARG A 28 9.50 -16.29 -18.45
C ARG A 28 8.31 -16.83 -19.26
N GLY A 29 7.87 -16.08 -20.24
CA GLY A 29 6.76 -16.47 -21.10
C GLY A 29 5.37 -16.00 -20.64
N GLY A 30 5.26 -15.19 -19.60
CA GLY A 30 4.01 -14.50 -19.23
C GLY A 30 2.86 -15.41 -18.84
N GLN A 31 3.13 -16.64 -18.38
CA GLN A 31 2.10 -17.57 -17.94
C GLN A 31 1.70 -17.29 -16.49
N ALA A 32 0.40 -17.10 -16.27
CA ALA A 32 -0.12 -17.02 -14.92
C ALA A 32 0.16 -18.34 -14.16
N THR A 33 0.69 -18.23 -12.96
CA THR A 33 0.95 -19.39 -12.11
C THR A 33 0.70 -19.05 -10.64
N SER A 34 0.24 -20.03 -9.89
CA SER A 34 0.16 -19.95 -8.43
C SER A 34 1.45 -20.41 -7.75
N GLN A 35 2.42 -20.86 -8.52
CA GLN A 35 3.70 -21.34 -7.99
C GLN A 35 4.65 -20.16 -7.78
N THR A 36 5.49 -20.27 -6.75
CA THR A 36 6.56 -19.29 -6.53
C THR A 36 7.68 -19.43 -7.56
N ALA A 37 8.48 -18.38 -7.75
CA ALA A 37 9.64 -18.44 -8.64
C ALA A 37 10.61 -19.59 -8.26
N ALA A 38 10.78 -19.86 -6.96
CA ALA A 38 11.61 -20.95 -6.47
C ALA A 38 11.08 -22.32 -6.87
N GLU A 39 9.75 -22.53 -6.79
CA GLU A 39 9.11 -23.78 -7.21
C GLU A 39 9.19 -24.02 -8.71
N LEU A 40 9.21 -22.95 -9.49
CA LEU A 40 9.38 -23.01 -10.94
C LEU A 40 10.85 -23.18 -11.37
N GLY A 41 11.80 -23.08 -10.45
CA GLY A 41 13.23 -23.12 -10.75
C GLY A 41 13.69 -21.95 -11.62
N LEU A 42 12.96 -20.85 -11.61
CA LEU A 42 13.22 -19.67 -12.42
C LEU A 42 14.01 -18.64 -11.61
N SER A 43 14.98 -18.01 -12.25
CA SER A 43 15.54 -16.78 -11.73
C SER A 43 14.49 -15.67 -11.86
N VAL A 44 14.27 -14.93 -10.81
CA VAL A 44 13.56 -13.66 -10.88
C VAL A 44 14.42 -12.71 -11.72
N GLU A 45 14.05 -12.55 -12.98
CA GLU A 45 14.90 -11.84 -13.94
C GLU A 45 14.69 -10.34 -13.93
N ASP A 46 13.72 -9.80 -13.20
CA ASP A 46 13.55 -8.37 -13.29
C ASP A 46 13.05 -7.68 -12.03
N ASN A 47 13.16 -6.43 -12.08
CA ASN A 47 13.07 -5.37 -11.11
C ASN A 47 11.61 -4.92 -10.88
N ALA A 48 10.62 -5.74 -11.18
CA ALA A 48 9.22 -5.38 -11.00
C ALA A 48 8.98 -4.96 -9.55
N GLY A 49 8.32 -3.83 -9.36
CA GLY A 49 7.94 -3.36 -8.04
C GLY A 49 6.81 -4.20 -7.45
N THR A 50 6.82 -4.43 -6.14
CA THR A 50 5.71 -5.11 -5.45
C THR A 50 4.58 -4.14 -5.10
N GLY A 51 3.40 -4.65 -4.79
CA GLY A 51 2.29 -3.84 -4.28
C GLY A 51 2.55 -3.33 -2.86
N GLY A 52 2.04 -2.15 -2.54
CA GLY A 52 2.00 -1.64 -1.16
C GLY A 52 0.93 -2.32 -0.33
N GLY A 53 1.13 -2.46 0.97
CA GLY A 53 0.15 -2.99 1.92
C GLY A 53 -0.99 -2.01 2.17
N GLY A 54 -2.19 -2.53 2.48
CA GLY A 54 -3.34 -1.72 2.87
C GLY A 54 -3.32 -1.34 4.35
N GLY A 55 -3.96 -0.23 4.69
CA GLY A 55 -4.22 0.18 6.07
C GLY A 55 -5.37 -0.60 6.72
N SER A 56 -5.35 -0.71 8.04
CA SER A 56 -6.47 -1.22 8.82
C SER A 56 -7.20 -0.07 9.49
N PHE A 57 -8.54 -0.10 9.48
CA PHE A 57 -9.36 1.01 9.95
C PHE A 57 -10.48 0.51 10.86
N ALA A 58 -10.80 1.31 11.90
CA ALA A 58 -12.05 1.19 12.63
C ALA A 58 -12.75 2.56 12.66
N TYR A 59 -13.99 2.60 12.19
CA TYR A 59 -14.77 3.84 12.03
C TYR A 59 -16.28 3.56 12.10
N ASN A 60 -17.07 4.60 12.16
CA ASN A 60 -18.50 4.56 11.92
C ASN A 60 -18.91 5.60 10.87
N THR A 61 -20.19 5.88 10.74
CA THR A 61 -20.70 6.84 9.77
C THR A 61 -20.19 8.27 9.97
N THR A 62 -19.82 8.63 11.20
CA THR A 62 -19.46 10.00 11.59
C THR A 62 -18.03 10.17 12.06
N ASN A 63 -17.41 9.14 12.61
CA ASN A 63 -16.12 9.23 13.27
C ASN A 63 -15.13 8.19 12.76
N LEU A 64 -13.91 8.64 12.53
CA LEU A 64 -12.75 7.77 12.41
C LEU A 64 -12.17 7.55 13.82
N PHE A 65 -12.06 6.30 14.26
CA PHE A 65 -11.54 5.97 15.59
C PHE A 65 -10.03 5.73 15.55
N ILE A 66 -9.60 4.79 14.71
CA ILE A 66 -8.20 4.37 14.68
C ILE A 66 -7.85 3.86 13.29
N VAL A 67 -6.62 4.12 12.88
CA VAL A 67 -6.02 3.60 11.64
C VAL A 67 -4.62 3.10 11.93
N ALA A 68 -4.28 1.95 11.40
CA ALA A 68 -2.89 1.51 11.26
C ALA A 68 -2.50 1.54 9.79
N GLY A 69 -1.46 2.27 9.44
CA GLY A 69 -0.97 2.39 8.07
C GLY A 69 -0.27 1.11 7.60
N GLY A 70 -0.42 0.77 6.33
CA GLY A 70 0.27 -0.33 5.65
C GLY A 70 1.67 0.07 5.19
N GLY A 71 2.56 -0.90 5.03
CA GLY A 71 3.90 -0.68 4.48
C GLY A 71 3.90 -0.45 2.97
N GLY A 72 4.90 0.22 2.45
CA GLY A 72 5.17 0.32 1.01
C GLY A 72 5.73 -0.98 0.43
N GLY A 73 5.56 -1.17 -0.86
CA GLY A 73 6.11 -2.31 -1.58
C GLY A 73 7.62 -2.23 -1.75
N ALA A 74 8.28 -3.37 -1.81
CA ALA A 74 9.71 -3.48 -2.09
C ALA A 74 9.99 -3.41 -3.60
N SER A 75 11.17 -2.96 -3.98
CA SER A 75 11.69 -2.97 -5.34
C SER A 75 13.11 -3.55 -5.35
N ALA A 76 13.68 -3.78 -6.51
CA ALA A 76 15.01 -4.39 -6.64
C ALA A 76 16.06 -3.71 -5.75
N GLY A 77 16.55 -4.44 -4.77
CA GLY A 77 17.58 -3.98 -3.83
C GLY A 77 17.13 -2.95 -2.79
N ASN A 78 15.85 -2.58 -2.75
CA ASN A 78 15.31 -1.62 -1.80
C ASN A 78 14.05 -2.15 -1.12
N ASN A 79 14.04 -2.16 0.21
CA ASN A 79 12.84 -2.48 0.96
C ASN A 79 11.85 -1.31 0.94
N GLY A 80 10.56 -1.63 0.95
CA GLY A 80 9.51 -0.64 1.20
C GLY A 80 9.64 -0.04 2.60
N VAL A 81 9.09 1.16 2.76
CA VAL A 81 9.05 1.83 4.06
C VAL A 81 7.88 1.29 4.88
N ASP A 82 8.12 0.96 6.14
CA ASP A 82 7.10 0.47 7.06
C ASP A 82 5.93 1.44 7.21
N GLY A 83 4.75 0.91 7.57
CA GLY A 83 3.63 1.72 8.02
C GLY A 83 4.01 2.54 9.25
N GLN A 84 3.62 3.80 9.28
CA GLN A 84 4.06 4.77 10.27
C GLN A 84 3.11 4.84 11.47
N GLU A 85 3.63 5.11 12.64
CA GLU A 85 2.81 5.42 13.82
C GLU A 85 2.19 6.82 13.76
N GLY A 86 2.83 7.76 13.07
CA GLY A 86 2.35 9.12 12.86
C GLY A 86 1.32 9.23 11.73
N PRO A 87 0.63 10.39 11.62
CA PRO A 87 -0.49 10.57 10.69
C PRO A 87 -0.09 10.74 9.23
N ASN A 88 1.17 11.02 8.95
CA ASN A 88 1.65 11.26 7.60
C ASN A 88 2.17 9.98 6.96
N GLY A 89 1.87 9.80 5.69
CA GLY A 89 2.55 8.82 4.87
C GLY A 89 4.00 9.25 4.59
N THR A 90 4.86 8.29 4.26
CA THR A 90 6.25 8.57 3.93
C THR A 90 6.48 8.64 2.43
N ASP A 91 7.57 9.29 2.07
CA ASP A 91 8.10 9.28 0.72
C ASP A 91 8.54 7.86 0.32
N SER A 92 8.50 7.57 -0.97
CA SER A 92 9.18 6.40 -1.54
C SER A 92 10.69 6.50 -1.37
N VAL A 93 11.39 5.39 -1.42
CA VAL A 93 12.84 5.33 -1.24
C VAL A 93 13.52 4.59 -2.40
N GLY A 94 14.75 4.94 -2.72
CA GLY A 94 15.51 4.27 -3.77
C GLY A 94 16.79 5.02 -4.13
N PRO A 95 17.55 4.50 -5.09
CA PRO A 95 18.89 4.99 -5.39
C PRO A 95 18.93 6.41 -5.99
N ASN A 96 17.82 6.84 -6.59
CA ASN A 96 17.76 8.14 -7.24
C ASN A 96 16.72 9.06 -6.59
N PRO A 97 17.17 10.13 -5.89
CA PRO A 97 16.26 11.04 -5.19
C PRO A 97 15.31 11.81 -6.12
N THR A 98 15.62 11.92 -7.41
CA THR A 98 14.75 12.57 -8.40
C THR A 98 13.46 11.79 -8.64
N TYR A 99 13.46 10.48 -8.38
CA TYR A 99 12.32 9.59 -8.61
C TYR A 99 11.52 9.28 -7.35
N VAL A 100 11.79 9.99 -6.29
CA VAL A 100 11.05 9.86 -5.04
C VAL A 100 9.65 10.45 -5.20
N GLY A 101 8.62 9.65 -4.92
CA GLY A 101 7.24 10.10 -4.79
C GLY A 101 6.95 10.47 -3.35
N LYS A 102 6.27 11.58 -3.13
CA LYS A 102 5.97 12.10 -1.81
C LYS A 102 4.83 11.36 -1.13
N GLY A 103 4.93 11.15 0.16
CA GLY A 103 3.84 10.67 0.99
C GLY A 103 2.77 11.73 1.21
N GLY A 104 1.56 11.28 1.50
CA GLY A 104 0.41 12.12 1.80
C GLY A 104 0.43 12.66 3.22
N THR A 105 -0.36 13.69 3.47
CA THR A 105 -0.56 14.29 4.79
C THR A 105 -2.03 14.63 5.01
N GLY A 106 -2.46 14.75 6.27
CA GLY A 106 -3.80 15.23 6.61
C GLY A 106 -4.95 14.35 6.10
N GLY A 107 -4.72 13.06 5.96
CA GLY A 107 -5.74 12.13 5.44
C GLY A 107 -5.74 11.96 3.92
N TYR A 108 -4.85 12.64 3.20
CA TYR A 108 -4.79 12.57 1.74
C TYR A 108 -3.83 11.46 1.26
N PRO A 109 -3.98 11.01 0.00
CA PRO A 109 -3.08 10.02 -0.60
C PRO A 109 -1.68 10.56 -0.80
N GLY A 110 -0.73 9.70 -1.21
CA GLY A 110 0.56 10.13 -1.73
C GLY A 110 0.43 11.05 -2.94
N GLU A 111 1.50 11.78 -3.24
CA GLU A 111 1.53 12.73 -4.36
C GLU A 111 1.34 12.01 -5.70
N CYS A 112 0.53 12.61 -6.57
CA CYS A 112 0.26 12.10 -7.90
C CYS A 112 1.54 12.05 -8.76
N ASN A 113 1.75 10.94 -9.41
CA ASN A 113 2.76 10.86 -10.47
C ASN A 113 2.29 11.60 -11.72
N THR A 114 3.23 12.24 -12.40
CA THR A 114 2.97 12.99 -13.62
C THR A 114 3.23 12.13 -14.87
N ALA A 115 2.86 12.65 -16.05
CA ALA A 115 3.12 11.98 -17.32
C ALA A 115 4.61 11.69 -17.60
N ASP A 116 5.51 12.43 -16.95
CA ASP A 116 6.96 12.22 -17.09
C ASP A 116 7.49 11.06 -16.22
N ALA A 117 6.66 10.53 -15.32
CA ALA A 117 7.03 9.40 -14.47
C ALA A 117 6.90 8.11 -15.27
N LEU A 118 8.02 7.49 -15.60
CA LEU A 118 8.08 6.22 -16.31
C LEU A 118 8.03 5.05 -15.33
N TYR A 119 7.12 4.08 -15.57
CA TYR A 119 6.98 2.87 -14.75
C TYR A 119 6.76 3.15 -13.26
N HIS A 120 5.94 4.17 -12.96
CA HIS A 120 5.62 4.51 -11.58
C HIS A 120 4.72 3.47 -10.92
N GLY A 121 4.89 3.24 -9.62
CA GLY A 121 3.93 2.52 -8.80
C GLY A 121 2.66 3.35 -8.56
N GLY A 122 1.61 2.71 -8.07
CA GLY A 122 0.42 3.37 -7.57
C GLY A 122 0.65 3.99 -6.19
N VAL A 123 0.16 5.18 -5.96
CA VAL A 123 0.21 5.80 -4.62
C VAL A 123 -0.80 5.14 -3.68
N GLY A 124 -0.47 5.05 -2.41
CA GLY A 124 -1.41 4.58 -1.39
C GLY A 124 -2.55 5.57 -1.19
N ALA A 125 -3.75 5.04 -0.91
CA ALA A 125 -4.92 5.86 -0.57
C ALA A 125 -4.81 6.46 0.83
N GLY A 126 -5.43 7.61 1.01
CA GLY A 126 -5.69 8.21 2.31
C GLY A 126 -7.14 8.00 2.76
N TRP A 127 -7.46 8.43 3.96
CA TRP A 127 -8.80 8.41 4.52
C TRP A 127 -9.79 9.29 3.72
N GLU A 128 -9.33 10.47 3.30
CA GLU A 128 -10.15 11.48 2.62
C GLU A 128 -10.33 11.19 1.14
N ARG A 129 -9.35 10.51 0.51
CA ARG A 129 -9.35 10.32 -0.93
C ARG A 129 -8.51 9.13 -1.36
N GLU A 130 -8.92 8.53 -2.48
CA GLU A 130 -8.12 7.58 -3.27
C GLU A 130 -6.87 8.25 -3.85
N GLY A 131 -5.89 7.46 -4.23
CA GLY A 131 -4.73 7.90 -4.99
C GLY A 131 -5.11 8.40 -6.40
N CYS A 132 -4.11 8.81 -7.16
CA CYS A 132 -4.33 9.31 -8.53
C CYS A 132 -4.41 8.16 -9.52
N ASN A 133 -5.15 8.36 -10.61
CA ASN A 133 -5.15 7.42 -11.71
C ASN A 133 -3.74 7.23 -12.28
N ARG A 134 -3.44 6.02 -12.70
CA ARG A 134 -2.19 5.74 -13.43
C ARG A 134 -2.16 6.52 -14.74
N VAL A 135 -0.95 6.87 -15.18
CA VAL A 135 -0.72 7.64 -16.40
C VAL A 135 -0.75 6.76 -17.66
N GLY A 136 -0.44 5.48 -17.51
CA GLY A 136 -0.44 4.49 -18.59
C GLY A 136 -0.66 3.08 -18.05
N ILE A 137 -0.90 2.13 -18.93
CA ILE A 137 -1.26 0.75 -18.54
C ILE A 137 -0.13 0.00 -17.85
N GLN A 138 1.13 0.37 -18.13
CA GLN A 138 2.29 -0.26 -17.51
C GLN A 138 2.54 0.19 -16.06
N HIS A 139 1.85 1.24 -15.63
CA HIS A 139 2.03 1.81 -14.30
C HIS A 139 1.11 1.12 -13.28
N GLY A 140 1.56 1.07 -12.04
CA GLY A 140 0.72 0.61 -10.94
C GLY A 140 -0.48 1.53 -10.74
N GLU A 141 -1.65 0.95 -10.51
CA GLU A 141 -2.84 1.71 -10.13
C GLU A 141 -2.76 2.15 -8.67
N ARG A 142 -3.43 3.27 -8.40
CA ARG A 142 -3.63 3.79 -7.05
C ARG A 142 -4.34 2.79 -6.14
N GLY A 143 -4.16 2.93 -4.84
CA GLY A 143 -5.10 2.38 -3.88
C GLY A 143 -6.40 3.19 -3.84
N ASP A 144 -7.51 2.52 -3.61
CA ASP A 144 -8.83 3.09 -3.46
C ASP A 144 -9.13 3.43 -1.99
N SER A 145 -9.88 4.52 -1.78
CA SER A 145 -10.31 4.96 -0.46
C SER A 145 -11.62 4.32 -0.02
N ARG A 146 -12.17 4.81 1.10
CA ARG A 146 -13.47 4.38 1.62
C ARG A 146 -14.60 4.48 0.58
N ALA A 147 -14.58 5.50 -0.27
CA ALA A 147 -15.63 5.71 -1.28
C ALA A 147 -15.63 4.64 -2.38
N GLN A 148 -14.51 3.95 -2.58
CA GLN A 148 -14.33 2.86 -3.54
C GLN A 148 -14.09 1.50 -2.84
N GLU A 149 -14.55 1.38 -1.60
CA GLU A 149 -14.51 0.12 -0.85
C GLU A 149 -13.10 -0.42 -0.55
N TRP A 150 -12.10 0.46 -0.45
CA TRP A 150 -10.74 0.11 -0.04
C TRP A 150 -9.98 -0.85 -0.96
N VAL A 151 -10.38 -0.98 -2.20
CA VAL A 151 -9.72 -1.90 -3.14
C VAL A 151 -8.26 -1.51 -3.32
N GLY A 152 -7.37 -2.50 -3.33
CA GLY A 152 -5.97 -2.31 -3.67
C GLY A 152 -5.79 -2.02 -5.16
N GLY A 153 -4.78 -1.22 -5.49
CA GLY A 153 -4.46 -0.88 -6.87
C GLY A 153 -4.00 -2.10 -7.68
N ARG A 154 -4.38 -2.17 -8.95
CA ARG A 154 -3.87 -3.23 -9.83
C ARG A 154 -2.38 -3.03 -10.11
N ALA A 155 -1.68 -4.12 -10.38
CA ALA A 155 -0.36 -4.08 -10.96
C ALA A 155 -0.37 -3.44 -12.35
N GLY A 156 0.76 -2.92 -12.80
CA GLY A 156 0.93 -2.50 -14.17
C GLY A 156 0.73 -3.66 -15.16
N ASP A 157 0.07 -3.39 -16.27
CA ASP A 157 -0.16 -4.38 -17.31
C ASP A 157 1.12 -4.58 -18.15
N MET A 158 1.27 -5.78 -18.65
CA MET A 158 2.41 -6.17 -19.47
C MET A 158 2.41 -5.49 -20.85
N ASN A 159 3.53 -4.90 -21.22
CA ASN A 159 3.73 -4.43 -22.60
C ASN A 159 4.52 -5.44 -23.47
N SER A 160 5.34 -6.29 -22.89
CA SER A 160 6.20 -7.24 -23.60
C SER A 160 6.27 -8.62 -22.98
N GLY A 161 5.32 -8.97 -22.18
CA GLY A 161 5.11 -10.36 -21.80
C GLY A 161 5.34 -10.77 -20.36
N ASN A 162 6.01 -10.01 -19.46
CA ASN A 162 6.36 -10.63 -18.17
C ASN A 162 6.37 -9.74 -16.94
N ASN A 163 5.78 -8.60 -16.97
CA ASN A 163 6.09 -7.57 -16.01
C ASN A 163 5.00 -7.41 -14.96
N GLY A 164 5.37 -7.22 -13.72
CA GLY A 164 4.45 -7.20 -12.58
C GLY A 164 3.98 -8.58 -12.12
N GLY A 165 4.40 -9.62 -12.82
CA GLY A 165 3.99 -10.99 -12.57
C GLY A 165 2.60 -11.33 -13.08
N PRO A 166 2.27 -12.64 -13.16
CA PRO A 166 0.93 -13.08 -13.49
C PRO A 166 -0.07 -12.61 -12.43
N PRO A 167 -1.34 -12.39 -12.82
CA PRO A 167 -2.37 -12.04 -11.82
C PRO A 167 -2.41 -13.06 -10.66
N PRO A 168 -2.51 -12.60 -9.41
CA PRO A 168 -2.72 -11.22 -9.00
C PRO A 168 -1.48 -10.31 -9.07
N GLY A 169 -0.28 -10.85 -9.27
CA GLY A 169 0.94 -10.06 -9.43
C GLY A 169 1.17 -9.03 -8.32
N ALA A 170 1.79 -7.94 -8.65
CA ALA A 170 2.14 -6.84 -7.73
C ALA A 170 0.94 -5.95 -7.37
N VAL A 171 -0.22 -6.51 -7.09
CA VAL A 171 -1.41 -5.73 -6.68
C VAL A 171 -1.21 -5.09 -5.31
N GLY A 172 -1.82 -3.95 -5.10
CA GLY A 172 -1.91 -3.33 -3.79
C GLY A 172 -2.79 -4.13 -2.82
N GLY A 173 -2.46 -4.13 -1.54
CA GLY A 173 -3.26 -4.77 -0.51
C GLY A 173 -4.61 -4.08 -0.30
N TYR A 174 -5.65 -4.85 0.03
CA TYR A 174 -6.93 -4.31 0.49
C TYR A 174 -6.71 -3.40 1.69
N GLY A 175 -7.39 -2.26 1.74
CA GLY A 175 -7.10 -1.18 2.66
C GLY A 175 -6.36 -0.02 1.99
N GLY A 176 -6.45 0.07 0.65
CA GLY A 176 -5.96 1.20 -0.13
C GLY A 176 -4.47 1.18 -0.47
N GLY A 177 -3.82 0.03 -0.50
CA GLY A 177 -2.45 -0.10 -1.01
C GLY A 177 -2.38 0.15 -2.51
N GLY A 178 -1.32 0.79 -3.00
CA GLY A 178 -1.07 1.01 -4.43
C GLY A 178 -0.44 -0.21 -5.11
N GLY A 179 -0.70 -0.44 -6.38
CA GLY A 179 -0.09 -1.51 -7.18
C GLY A 179 1.34 -1.20 -7.58
N GLY A 180 2.15 -2.23 -7.81
CA GLY A 180 3.48 -2.10 -8.39
C GLY A 180 3.41 -1.86 -9.91
N ALA A 181 4.43 -1.21 -10.45
CA ALA A 181 4.57 -1.04 -11.89
C ALA A 181 5.12 -2.31 -12.54
N GLU A 182 4.89 -2.39 -13.83
CA GLU A 182 5.54 -3.33 -14.72
C GLU A 182 7.04 -3.04 -14.80
N ASP A 183 7.81 -4.05 -15.25
CA ASP A 183 9.22 -4.01 -15.70
C ASP A 183 10.07 -2.90 -15.06
N ASN A 184 11.24 -3.19 -14.55
CA ASN A 184 12.10 -2.18 -13.91
C ASN A 184 11.37 -1.19 -12.98
N GLY A 185 10.15 -1.53 -12.62
CA GLY A 185 9.16 -0.62 -12.11
C GLY A 185 9.37 -0.23 -10.66
N ALA A 186 8.66 0.81 -10.31
CA ALA A 186 8.53 1.30 -8.97
C ALA A 186 7.42 0.54 -8.23
N SER A 187 7.54 0.45 -6.92
CA SER A 187 6.58 -0.22 -6.06
C SER A 187 5.44 0.69 -5.62
N GLY A 188 4.35 0.06 -5.23
CA GLY A 188 3.18 0.75 -4.69
C GLY A 188 3.41 1.32 -3.29
N GLY A 189 2.77 2.45 -3.01
CA GLY A 189 2.72 3.05 -1.67
C GLY A 189 1.70 2.37 -0.75
N GLY A 190 1.94 2.36 0.54
CA GLY A 190 1.02 1.81 1.55
C GLY A 190 -0.22 2.68 1.76
N GLY A 191 -1.39 2.04 1.95
CA GLY A 191 -2.62 2.73 2.35
C GLY A 191 -2.62 3.08 3.84
N GLY A 192 -3.42 4.05 4.26
CA GLY A 192 -3.49 4.45 5.66
C GLY A 192 -4.36 5.67 5.91
N TYR A 193 -4.18 6.32 7.07
CA TYR A 193 -4.79 7.63 7.29
C TYR A 193 -4.34 8.61 6.21
N SER A 194 -3.03 8.74 6.01
CA SER A 194 -2.47 9.35 4.80
C SER A 194 -1.72 8.30 4.02
N GLY A 195 -1.84 8.30 2.70
CA GLY A 195 -1.21 7.30 1.84
C GLY A 195 0.29 7.49 1.70
N GLY A 196 1.02 6.40 1.54
CA GLY A 196 2.44 6.39 1.19
C GLY A 196 2.67 6.81 -0.27
N GLY A 197 3.82 7.45 -0.54
CA GLY A 197 4.26 7.77 -1.89
C GLY A 197 4.65 6.50 -2.66
N SER A 198 4.45 6.51 -3.96
CA SER A 198 5.00 5.48 -4.84
C SER A 198 6.25 5.99 -5.54
N GLY A 199 7.14 5.08 -5.92
CA GLY A 199 8.27 5.45 -6.77
C GLY A 199 7.81 5.94 -8.15
N ARG A 200 8.54 6.89 -8.71
CA ARG A 200 8.25 7.45 -10.02
C ARG A 200 8.95 6.72 -11.17
N ARG A 201 9.92 5.88 -10.86
CA ARG A 201 10.71 5.12 -11.83
C ARG A 201 11.39 3.92 -11.17
N MET A 202 12.12 3.16 -11.98
CA MET A 202 12.89 1.95 -11.64
C MET A 202 13.51 1.95 -10.25
N GLN A 203 13.50 0.81 -9.60
CA GLN A 203 14.19 0.53 -8.33
C GLN A 203 13.76 1.41 -7.15
N GLN A 204 12.61 2.05 -7.25
CA GLN A 204 12.06 2.85 -6.16
C GLN A 204 11.04 2.03 -5.38
N ALA A 205 11.33 1.78 -4.12
CA ALA A 205 10.42 1.13 -3.20
C ALA A 205 9.37 2.12 -2.67
N GLY A 206 8.18 1.63 -2.35
CA GLY A 206 7.06 2.44 -1.90
C GLY A 206 7.24 2.99 -0.48
N GLY A 207 6.66 4.14 -0.22
CA GLY A 207 6.52 4.73 1.11
C GLY A 207 5.40 4.06 1.93
N GLY A 208 5.51 4.05 3.24
CA GLY A 208 4.49 3.54 4.15
C GLY A 208 3.36 4.53 4.38
N GLY A 209 2.16 4.01 4.63
CA GLY A 209 0.99 4.81 5.01
C GLY A 209 1.07 5.30 6.45
N GLY A 210 0.43 6.43 6.74
CA GLY A 210 0.30 7.00 8.07
C GLY A 210 -0.81 6.35 8.89
N SER A 211 -0.71 6.42 10.19
CA SER A 211 -1.70 5.97 11.16
C SER A 211 -2.49 7.14 11.75
N TYR A 212 -3.59 6.84 12.42
CA TYR A 212 -4.41 7.83 13.13
C TYR A 212 -4.98 7.23 14.40
N CYS A 213 -5.09 8.05 15.41
CA CYS A 213 -5.73 7.66 16.65
C CYS A 213 -6.53 8.83 17.23
N GLY A 214 -7.84 8.63 17.34
CA GLY A 214 -8.78 9.60 17.92
C GLY A 214 -9.24 9.26 19.35
N GLY A 215 -8.64 8.26 19.99
CA GLY A 215 -9.03 7.79 21.31
C GLY A 215 -8.14 8.30 22.44
N MET A 216 -8.27 7.66 23.59
CA MET A 216 -7.48 7.93 24.79
C MET A 216 -6.31 6.95 24.90
N GLY A 217 -5.15 7.44 25.33
CA GLY A 217 -3.97 6.58 25.54
C GLY A 217 -3.45 5.97 24.24
N CYS A 218 -3.44 6.76 23.17
CA CYS A 218 -2.93 6.33 21.87
C CYS A 218 -1.48 5.88 21.94
N SER A 219 -1.19 4.71 21.43
CA SER A 219 0.17 4.21 21.25
C SER A 219 0.29 3.46 19.92
N GLY A 220 1.47 3.43 19.37
CA GLY A 220 1.78 2.78 18.11
C GLY A 220 3.25 2.45 17.99
N THR A 221 3.58 1.70 16.98
CA THR A 221 4.96 1.38 16.62
C THR A 221 5.06 1.33 15.10
N THR A 222 5.99 2.08 14.54
CA THR A 222 6.32 2.00 13.12
C THR A 222 6.81 0.58 12.82
N GLY A 223 6.26 -0.06 11.77
CA GLY A 223 6.59 -1.46 11.45
C GLY A 223 6.19 -2.47 12.52
N GLY A 224 5.27 -2.11 13.42
CA GLY A 224 4.90 -2.93 14.59
C GLY A 224 4.15 -4.23 14.29
N ASN A 225 3.79 -4.49 13.05
CA ASN A 225 3.21 -5.77 12.62
C ASN A 225 4.14 -6.46 11.62
N PRO A 226 4.96 -7.41 12.07
CA PRO A 226 5.85 -8.15 11.17
C PRO A 226 5.14 -9.25 10.38
N GLU A 227 3.84 -9.48 10.67
CA GLU A 227 3.04 -10.46 9.97
C GLU A 227 2.56 -9.90 8.61
N ASP A 228 2.30 -10.79 7.69
CA ASP A 228 1.92 -10.42 6.32
C ASP A 228 0.55 -9.74 6.23
N GLN A 229 -0.37 -10.04 7.16
CA GLN A 229 -1.74 -9.54 7.12
C GLN A 229 -2.02 -8.63 8.31
N GLY A 230 -2.85 -7.61 8.08
CA GLY A 230 -3.35 -6.76 9.16
C GLY A 230 -4.16 -7.55 10.19
N ARG A 231 -4.26 -6.99 11.39
CA ARG A 231 -5.07 -7.54 12.46
C ARG A 231 -5.80 -6.42 13.19
N VAL A 232 -7.06 -6.65 13.53
CA VAL A 232 -7.84 -5.78 14.41
C VAL A 232 -8.36 -6.62 15.58
N GLN A 233 -8.14 -6.14 16.79
CA GLN A 233 -8.65 -6.77 18.01
C GLN A 233 -9.43 -5.74 18.82
N ILE A 234 -10.63 -6.11 19.24
CA ILE A 234 -11.51 -5.28 20.07
C ILE A 234 -11.71 -5.99 21.40
N ILE A 235 -11.40 -5.31 22.49
CA ILE A 235 -11.55 -5.81 23.85
C ILE A 235 -12.54 -4.91 24.57
N ARG A 236 -13.62 -5.50 25.10
CA ARG A 236 -14.52 -4.78 25.97
C ARG A 236 -13.91 -4.67 27.37
N LEU A 237 -13.75 -3.44 27.81
CA LEU A 237 -13.38 -3.15 29.19
C LEU A 237 -14.66 -3.07 30.03
N PHE A 238 -14.67 -3.76 31.15
CA PHE A 238 -15.78 -3.71 32.10
C PHE A 238 -15.47 -2.65 33.16
N ASP A 239 -16.45 -1.85 33.47
CA ASP A 239 -16.45 -0.97 34.65
C ASP A 239 -16.67 -1.82 35.91
#